data_88dacab92b9a5231d591b68c59d81eda
#
_entry.id   88dacab92b9a5231d591b68c59d81eda
#
_cell.length_a   1.000
_cell.length_b   1.000
_cell.length_c   1.000
_cell.angle_alpha   90.00
_cell.angle_beta   90.00
_cell.angle_gamma   90.00
#
_symmetry.space_group_name_H-M   'P 1'
#
loop_
_entity.id
_entity.type
_entity.pdbx_description
1 polymer ?
#
loop_
_entity_poly.entity_id
_entity_poly.type
_entity_poly.pdbx_seq_one_letter_code
_entity_poly.pdbx_strand_id
1 'polypeptide(L)'
;MTSRGFCGFMLDLRNPDFYKGTHETRGTVYKVSRPLISSASVPYIGRTKKSEQEAKHMAVKEKIRVRLKSYDHTLIDAAAAKIVDAAKRNGATVSGPIPLPTEKEIITILRAVHKYKDSREQFETRTHKRLIDIIKPSQKVVEALMGLEIPAGVDMEVKL
;
A
#
# COMPACT_ATOMS: atom_id res chain seq x y z
N MET A 1 -47.03 10.39 21.94
CA MET A 1 -45.58 10.49 22.04
C MET A 1 -44.97 10.07 20.74
N THR A 2 -44.43 10.99 19.99
CA THR A 2 -44.13 10.98 18.58
C THR A 2 -42.68 10.49 18.35
N SER A 3 -42.54 9.35 17.66
CA SER A 3 -41.25 8.89 17.11
C SER A 3 -41.04 9.49 15.72
N ARG A 4 -40.07 10.36 15.56
CA ARG A 4 -39.64 10.96 14.29
C ARG A 4 -38.74 9.98 13.56
N GLY A 5 -39.19 9.54 12.38
CA GLY A 5 -38.41 8.74 11.45
C GLY A 5 -37.22 9.51 10.89
N PHE A 6 -36.04 8.89 10.97
CA PHE A 6 -34.81 9.40 10.37
C PHE A 6 -34.76 8.88 8.92
N CYS A 7 -35.04 9.78 7.97
CA CYS A 7 -34.96 9.49 6.55
C CYS A 7 -33.48 9.60 6.14
N GLY A 8 -32.82 8.44 5.94
CA GLY A 8 -31.45 8.37 5.44
C GLY A 8 -31.43 8.74 3.96
N PHE A 9 -30.84 9.88 3.64
CA PHE A 9 -30.59 10.33 2.27
C PHE A 9 -29.31 9.69 1.74
N MET A 10 -29.48 8.68 0.91
CA MET A 10 -28.37 8.00 0.24
C MET A 10 -28.01 8.78 -1.02
N LEU A 11 -26.88 9.49 -0.99
CA LEU A 11 -26.34 10.25 -2.13
C LEU A 11 -25.76 9.28 -3.17
N ASP A 12 -26.43 9.12 -4.29
CA ASP A 12 -25.94 8.39 -5.46
C ASP A 12 -25.08 9.35 -6.34
N LEU A 13 -23.74 9.16 -6.29
CA LEU A 13 -22.74 10.00 -6.93
C LEU A 13 -22.52 9.71 -8.44
N ARG A 14 -23.39 8.93 -9.09
CA ARG A 14 -23.20 8.51 -10.49
C ARG A 14 -23.99 9.27 -11.55
N ASN A 15 -24.73 10.32 -11.19
CA ASN A 15 -25.53 11.04 -12.17
C ASN A 15 -25.13 12.53 -12.27
N PRO A 16 -24.41 12.96 -13.33
CA PRO A 16 -23.98 14.34 -13.51
C PRO A 16 -25.10 15.32 -13.89
N ASP A 17 -26.34 14.86 -14.16
CA ASP A 17 -27.44 15.69 -14.65
C ASP A 17 -28.38 16.23 -13.55
N PHE A 18 -28.05 16.04 -12.28
CA PHE A 18 -28.94 16.40 -11.16
C PHE A 18 -28.91 17.89 -10.75
N TYR A 19 -28.17 18.74 -11.44
CA TYR A 19 -28.11 20.18 -11.11
C TYR A 19 -29.00 21.07 -11.98
N LYS A 20 -30.16 20.58 -12.41
CA LYS A 20 -31.22 21.45 -12.98
C LYS A 20 -32.40 21.59 -12.00
N GLY A 21 -32.10 22.12 -10.83
CA GLY A 21 -33.11 22.56 -9.88
C GLY A 21 -33.45 24.03 -10.10
N THR A 22 -34.59 24.31 -10.74
CA THR A 22 -35.18 25.64 -10.80
C THR A 22 -35.72 26.00 -9.42
N HIS A 23 -35.03 26.87 -8.70
CA HIS A 23 -35.60 27.56 -7.54
C HIS A 23 -36.38 28.77 -8.02
N GLU A 24 -37.69 28.65 -8.07
CA GLU A 24 -38.61 29.73 -8.25
C GLU A 24 -38.85 30.44 -6.93
N THR A 25 -38.14 31.53 -6.65
CA THR A 25 -38.48 32.45 -5.57
C THR A 25 -38.94 33.75 -6.19
N ARG A 26 -40.15 34.19 -5.77
CA ARG A 26 -40.86 35.37 -6.22
C ARG A 26 -40.00 36.63 -6.25
N GLY A 27 -39.89 37.25 -7.42
CA GLY A 27 -39.83 38.69 -7.57
C GLY A 27 -38.50 39.36 -7.23
N THR A 28 -37.50 39.24 -8.08
CA THR A 28 -36.65 40.37 -8.50
C THR A 28 -35.78 39.91 -9.68
N VAL A 29 -36.09 40.38 -10.86
CA VAL A 29 -35.32 40.12 -12.07
C VAL A 29 -34.08 41.00 -12.04
N TYR A 30 -32.94 40.47 -11.64
CA TYR A 30 -31.65 41.13 -11.84
C TYR A 30 -31.15 40.77 -13.25
N LYS A 31 -31.18 41.75 -14.14
CA LYS A 31 -30.57 41.69 -15.47
C LYS A 31 -29.05 41.75 -15.27
N VAL A 32 -28.42 40.58 -15.08
CA VAL A 32 -26.96 40.49 -15.08
C VAL A 32 -26.48 40.64 -16.51
N SER A 33 -26.05 41.85 -16.86
CA SER A 33 -25.30 42.12 -18.08
C SER A 33 -23.97 41.38 -17.99
N ARG A 34 -23.83 40.32 -18.81
CA ARG A 34 -22.54 39.64 -18.99
C ARG A 34 -21.55 40.65 -19.59
N PRO A 35 -20.38 40.87 -18.98
CA PRO A 35 -19.31 41.59 -19.68
C PRO A 35 -18.86 40.68 -20.84
N LEU A 36 -18.86 41.26 -22.04
CA LEU A 36 -18.21 40.68 -23.22
C LEU A 36 -16.72 40.63 -22.93
N ILE A 37 -16.28 39.48 -22.46
CA ILE A 37 -14.85 39.18 -22.36
C ILE A 37 -14.37 39.01 -23.78
N SER A 38 -13.77 40.07 -24.31
CA SER A 38 -12.96 40.08 -25.51
C SER A 38 -12.01 38.85 -25.46
N SER A 39 -11.96 38.12 -26.56
CA SER A 39 -11.07 36.98 -26.79
C SER A 39 -9.60 37.45 -26.81
N ALA A 40 -9.08 37.84 -25.65
CA ALA A 40 -7.66 37.96 -25.46
C ALA A 40 -7.11 36.54 -25.32
N SER A 41 -6.41 36.08 -26.34
CA SER A 41 -5.65 34.85 -26.39
C SER A 41 -4.76 34.76 -25.16
N VAL A 42 -5.14 33.92 -24.22
CA VAL A 42 -4.29 33.55 -23.10
C VAL A 42 -3.04 32.88 -23.70
N PRO A 43 -1.84 33.42 -23.51
CA PRO A 43 -0.63 32.76 -24.01
C PRO A 43 -0.54 31.40 -23.35
N TYR A 44 -0.62 30.33 -24.15
CA TYR A 44 -0.35 28.95 -23.73
C TYR A 44 1.11 28.91 -23.28
N ILE A 45 1.32 28.97 -21.97
CA ILE A 45 2.64 28.77 -21.38
C ILE A 45 2.98 27.31 -21.65
N GLY A 46 3.72 27.10 -22.73
CA GLY A 46 4.25 25.80 -23.09
C GLY A 46 5.01 25.23 -21.91
N ARG A 47 4.45 24.17 -21.32
CA ARG A 47 5.09 23.37 -20.28
C ARG A 47 6.42 22.88 -20.83
N THR A 48 7.49 23.53 -20.44
CA THR A 48 8.82 23.23 -20.96
C THR A 48 9.17 21.80 -20.56
N LYS A 49 9.57 20.98 -21.55
CA LYS A 49 9.98 19.57 -21.35
C LYS A 49 11.05 19.40 -20.27
N LYS A 50 11.74 20.45 -19.90
CA LYS A 50 12.73 20.51 -18.82
C LYS A 50 12.10 20.29 -17.43
N SER A 51 10.88 20.82 -17.18
CA SER A 51 10.19 20.63 -15.89
C SER A 51 9.66 19.21 -15.69
N GLU A 52 9.35 18.49 -16.78
CA GLU A 52 8.94 17.09 -16.71
C GLU A 52 10.13 16.13 -16.49
N GLN A 53 11.32 16.50 -17.00
CA GLN A 53 12.55 15.74 -16.76
C GLN A 53 13.04 15.93 -15.32
N GLU A 54 12.96 17.13 -14.77
CA GLU A 54 13.30 17.41 -13.37
C GLU A 54 12.34 16.72 -12.38
N ALA A 55 11.04 16.66 -12.70
CA ALA A 55 10.08 15.92 -11.90
C ALA A 55 10.33 14.39 -11.91
N LYS A 56 10.88 13.86 -13.02
CA LYS A 56 11.23 12.44 -13.13
C LYS A 56 12.51 12.08 -12.38
N HIS A 57 13.45 13.01 -12.24
CA HIS A 57 14.69 12.82 -11.48
C HIS A 57 14.49 12.88 -9.95
N MET A 58 13.38 13.45 -9.47
CA MET A 58 13.12 13.57 -8.03
C MET A 58 12.54 12.29 -7.38
N ALA A 59 12.29 11.21 -8.13
CA ALA A 59 11.53 10.06 -7.64
C ALA A 59 12.35 8.79 -7.39
N VAL A 60 13.65 8.76 -7.62
CA VAL A 60 14.48 7.62 -7.19
C VAL A 60 14.92 7.86 -5.75
N LYS A 61 13.98 7.67 -4.82
CA LYS A 61 14.35 7.54 -3.41
C LYS A 61 15.05 6.19 -3.27
N GLU A 62 16.34 6.24 -3.02
CA GLU A 62 17.10 5.06 -2.65
C GLU A 62 16.40 4.37 -1.48
N LYS A 63 15.98 3.14 -1.70
CA LYS A 63 15.31 2.34 -0.68
C LYS A 63 15.84 0.92 -0.70
N ILE A 64 16.11 0.40 0.46
CA ILE A 64 16.44 -1.02 0.64
C ILE A 64 15.15 -1.75 1.00
N ARG A 65 14.89 -2.84 0.30
CA ARG A 65 13.76 -3.71 0.53
C ARG A 65 14.24 -5.02 1.12
N VAL A 66 13.86 -5.28 2.36
CA VAL A 66 14.17 -6.52 3.08
C VAL A 66 12.93 -7.41 3.05
N ARG A 67 13.10 -8.64 2.56
CA ARG A 67 12.07 -9.68 2.59
C ARG A 67 12.51 -10.75 3.55
N LEU A 68 11.63 -11.11 4.47
CA LEU A 68 11.83 -12.20 5.43
C LEU A 68 10.88 -13.34 5.06
N LYS A 69 11.38 -14.57 5.17
CA LYS A 69 10.61 -15.79 4.99
C LYS A 69 10.90 -16.73 6.15
N SER A 70 9.88 -17.39 6.68
CA SER A 70 10.02 -18.42 7.71
C SER A 70 8.80 -19.32 7.73
N TYR A 71 8.98 -20.52 8.24
CA TYR A 71 7.88 -21.47 8.51
C TYR A 71 7.17 -21.11 9.82
N ASP A 72 7.84 -20.43 10.75
CA ASP A 72 7.29 -20.04 12.04
C ASP A 72 7.00 -18.55 12.09
N HIS A 73 5.76 -18.21 12.46
CA HIS A 73 5.32 -16.82 12.55
C HIS A 73 5.95 -16.08 13.75
N THR A 74 6.27 -16.77 14.84
CA THR A 74 6.85 -16.14 16.03
C THR A 74 8.29 -15.73 15.79
N LEU A 75 9.07 -16.57 15.11
CA LEU A 75 10.46 -16.31 14.79
C LEU A 75 10.60 -15.16 13.78
N ILE A 76 9.74 -15.11 12.75
CA ILE A 76 9.80 -14.06 11.75
C ILE A 76 9.43 -12.68 12.32
N ASP A 77 8.47 -12.62 13.26
CA ASP A 77 8.07 -11.36 13.88
C ASP A 77 9.16 -10.87 14.86
N ALA A 78 9.80 -11.75 15.60
CA ALA A 78 10.95 -11.42 16.45
C ALA A 78 12.16 -10.93 15.62
N ALA A 79 12.44 -11.57 14.48
CA ALA A 79 13.48 -11.12 13.54
C ALA A 79 13.16 -9.76 12.93
N ALA A 80 11.90 -9.55 12.52
CA ALA A 80 11.45 -8.27 11.98
C ALA A 80 11.61 -7.13 12.98
N ALA A 81 11.28 -7.34 14.25
CA ALA A 81 11.48 -6.36 15.32
C ALA A 81 12.95 -5.97 15.47
N LYS A 82 13.87 -6.97 15.52
CA LYS A 82 15.31 -6.71 15.60
C LYS A 82 15.84 -5.87 14.44
N ILE A 83 15.40 -6.14 13.21
CA ILE A 83 15.80 -5.40 12.01
C ILE A 83 15.31 -3.96 12.08
N VAL A 84 14.05 -3.75 12.46
CA VAL A 84 13.45 -2.42 12.60
C VAL A 84 14.18 -1.60 13.65
N ASP A 85 14.49 -2.20 14.78
CA ASP A 85 15.22 -1.53 15.88
C ASP A 85 16.65 -1.18 15.47
N ALA A 86 17.37 -2.08 14.79
CA ALA A 86 18.69 -1.82 14.26
C ALA A 86 18.70 -0.65 13.25
N ALA A 87 17.75 -0.64 12.33
CA ALA A 87 17.62 0.43 11.33
C ALA A 87 17.26 1.78 11.97
N LYS A 88 16.35 1.80 12.96
CA LYS A 88 15.99 3.02 13.71
C LYS A 88 17.14 3.56 14.52
N ARG A 89 17.94 2.73 15.19
CA ARG A 89 19.14 3.13 15.94
C ARG A 89 20.16 3.84 15.07
N ASN A 90 20.27 3.44 13.80
CA ASN A 90 21.16 4.07 12.81
C ASN A 90 20.52 5.25 12.05
N GLY A 91 19.36 5.73 12.50
CA GLY A 91 18.70 6.94 11.98
C GLY A 91 17.99 6.77 10.63
N ALA A 92 17.73 5.53 10.19
CA ALA A 92 16.97 5.30 8.96
C ALA A 92 15.46 5.40 9.20
N THR A 93 14.75 5.88 8.18
CA THR A 93 13.29 5.85 8.17
C THR A 93 12.82 4.48 7.69
N VAL A 94 12.11 3.75 8.56
CA VAL A 94 11.58 2.41 8.26
C VAL A 94 10.09 2.49 8.01
N SER A 95 9.66 1.95 6.88
CA SER A 95 8.26 1.63 6.63
C SER A 95 8.02 0.21 7.16
N GLY A 96 7.25 0.10 8.23
CA GLY A 96 7.13 -1.03 9.17
C GLY A 96 7.04 -2.42 8.53
N PRO A 97 7.08 -3.49 9.34
CA PRO A 97 6.93 -4.83 8.84
C PRO A 97 5.53 -5.03 8.26
N ILE A 98 5.46 -5.22 6.94
CA ILE A 98 4.22 -5.42 6.19
C ILE A 98 4.01 -6.93 6.05
N PRO A 99 2.94 -7.51 6.58
CA PRO A 99 2.65 -8.92 6.39
C PRO A 99 2.21 -9.17 4.95
N LEU A 100 2.86 -10.13 4.29
CA LEU A 100 2.45 -10.61 2.98
C LEU A 100 1.59 -11.89 3.15
N PRO A 101 0.77 -12.24 2.15
CA PRO A 101 -0.02 -13.46 2.19
C PRO A 101 0.84 -14.69 2.46
N THR A 102 0.41 -15.53 3.40
CA THR A 102 1.08 -16.79 3.73
C THR A 102 0.86 -17.79 2.61
N GLU A 103 1.93 -18.38 2.11
CA GLU A 103 1.88 -19.44 1.12
C GLU A 103 1.63 -20.77 1.83
N LYS A 104 0.63 -21.51 1.36
CA LYS A 104 0.25 -22.80 1.91
C LYS A 104 0.42 -23.86 0.84
N GLU A 105 1.19 -24.87 1.13
CA GLU A 105 1.37 -26.03 0.29
C GLU A 105 0.80 -27.25 1.02
N ILE A 106 -0.17 -27.93 0.39
CA ILE A 106 -0.85 -29.08 0.95
C ILE A 106 -0.44 -30.31 0.16
N ILE A 107 0.21 -31.25 0.83
CA ILE A 107 0.66 -32.52 0.26
C ILE A 107 -0.22 -33.64 0.81
N THR A 108 -0.90 -34.33 -0.09
CA THR A 108 -1.76 -35.46 0.26
C THR A 108 -1.07 -36.76 -0.06
N ILE A 109 -0.87 -37.63 0.93
CA ILE A 109 -0.20 -38.90 0.79
C ILE A 109 -1.18 -40.02 1.16
N LEU A 110 -1.13 -41.14 0.41
CA LEU A 110 -1.89 -42.33 0.74
C LEU A 110 -1.24 -43.04 1.96
N ARG A 111 -2.03 -43.43 2.95
CA ARG A 111 -1.51 -44.19 4.13
C ARG A 111 -1.12 -45.60 3.77
N ALA A 112 -1.85 -46.23 2.87
CA ALA A 112 -1.60 -47.58 2.42
C ALA A 112 -0.97 -47.63 1.03
N VAL A 113 -0.05 -48.54 0.83
CA VAL A 113 0.59 -48.78 -0.47
C VAL A 113 -0.38 -49.31 -1.51
N HIS A 114 -1.44 -49.98 -1.06
CA HIS A 114 -2.39 -50.67 -1.95
C HIS A 114 -3.80 -50.71 -1.35
N LYS A 115 -4.84 -50.69 -2.19
CA LYS A 115 -6.24 -50.96 -1.89
C LYS A 115 -7.06 -49.80 -1.28
N TYR A 116 -6.59 -49.11 -0.26
CA TYR A 116 -7.37 -48.12 0.48
C TYR A 116 -7.19 -46.70 -0.07
N LYS A 117 -7.89 -46.36 -1.15
CA LYS A 117 -7.80 -45.07 -1.82
C LYS A 117 -8.29 -43.90 -0.95
N ASP A 118 -9.28 -44.12 -0.09
CA ASP A 118 -9.90 -43.07 0.70
C ASP A 118 -9.12 -42.75 1.99
N SER A 119 -8.22 -43.66 2.40
CA SER A 119 -7.34 -43.44 3.56
C SER A 119 -6.13 -42.59 3.16
N ARG A 120 -6.25 -41.29 3.34
CA ARG A 120 -5.22 -40.31 3.00
C ARG A 120 -4.78 -39.53 4.22
N GLU A 121 -3.54 -39.08 4.19
CA GLU A 121 -2.97 -38.18 5.19
C GLU A 121 -2.53 -36.90 4.48
N GLN A 122 -2.87 -35.76 5.07
CA GLN A 122 -2.57 -34.44 4.50
C GLN A 122 -1.53 -33.73 5.39
N PHE A 123 -0.44 -33.29 4.76
CA PHE A 123 0.58 -32.48 5.37
C PHE A 123 0.50 -31.07 4.82
N GLU A 124 0.71 -30.08 5.65
CA GLU A 124 0.63 -28.67 5.29
C GLU A 124 1.95 -27.97 5.65
N THR A 125 2.54 -27.30 4.66
CA THR A 125 3.69 -26.41 4.87
C THR A 125 3.21 -24.98 4.73
N ARG A 126 3.45 -24.13 5.73
CA ARG A 126 3.09 -22.70 5.70
C ARG A 126 4.33 -21.85 5.68
N THR A 127 4.49 -21.02 4.65
CA THR A 127 5.58 -20.06 4.57
C THR A 127 5.05 -18.66 4.85
N HIS A 128 5.45 -18.11 5.99
CA HIS A 128 5.15 -16.73 6.37
C HIS A 128 6.14 -15.78 5.72
N LYS A 129 5.65 -14.60 5.25
CA LYS A 129 6.46 -13.60 4.57
C LYS A 129 6.24 -12.24 5.19
N ARG A 130 7.33 -11.48 5.40
CA ARG A 130 7.29 -10.09 5.86
C ARG A 130 8.14 -9.23 4.94
N LEU A 131 7.69 -7.99 4.74
CA LEU A 131 8.37 -6.99 3.93
C LEU A 131 8.68 -5.76 4.77
N ILE A 132 9.92 -5.29 4.72
CA ILE A 132 10.37 -4.08 5.41
C ILE A 132 11.04 -3.21 4.37
N ASP A 133 10.57 -1.97 4.19
CA ASP A 133 11.18 -0.97 3.31
C ASP A 133 11.95 0.04 4.17
N ILE A 134 13.24 0.21 3.92
CA ILE A 134 14.11 1.17 4.58
C ILE A 134 14.37 2.31 3.60
N ILE A 135 13.94 3.51 3.96
CA ILE A 135 14.00 4.70 3.11
C ILE A 135 15.25 5.50 3.49
N LYS A 136 16.01 5.95 2.49
CA LYS A 136 17.27 6.69 2.66
C LYS A 136 18.29 5.94 3.53
N PRO A 137 18.71 4.75 3.12
CA PRO A 137 19.70 3.99 3.88
C PRO A 137 21.04 4.73 3.88
N SER A 138 21.66 4.88 5.05
CA SER A 138 23.06 5.26 5.14
C SER A 138 23.94 4.02 5.07
N GLN A 139 25.22 4.17 4.71
CA GLN A 139 26.17 3.05 4.68
C GLN A 139 26.23 2.32 6.03
N LYS A 140 26.14 3.05 7.14
CA LYS A 140 26.11 2.50 8.50
C LYS A 140 24.92 1.56 8.73
N VAL A 141 23.76 1.84 8.10
CA VAL A 141 22.56 0.97 8.19
C VAL A 141 22.81 -0.34 7.47
N VAL A 142 23.46 -0.30 6.30
CA VAL A 142 23.78 -1.50 5.53
C VAL A 142 24.75 -2.40 6.31
N GLU A 143 25.81 -1.82 6.86
CA GLU A 143 26.78 -2.54 7.69
C GLU A 143 26.12 -3.14 8.94
N ALA A 144 25.24 -2.38 9.61
CA ALA A 144 24.51 -2.87 10.77
C ALA A 144 23.55 -4.02 10.43
N LEU A 145 22.91 -3.98 9.25
CA LEU A 145 22.05 -5.08 8.79
C LEU A 145 22.85 -6.34 8.45
N MET A 146 24.04 -6.20 7.87
CA MET A 146 24.91 -7.32 7.55
C MET A 146 25.48 -7.98 8.81
N GLY A 147 25.72 -7.21 9.88
CA GLY A 147 26.20 -7.70 11.17
C GLY A 147 25.10 -8.23 12.11
N LEU A 148 23.84 -8.26 11.67
CA LEU A 148 22.73 -8.62 12.54
C LEU A 148 22.57 -10.14 12.62
N GLU A 149 22.59 -10.68 13.86
CA GLU A 149 22.34 -12.09 14.10
C GLU A 149 20.85 -12.41 13.98
N ILE A 150 20.51 -13.14 12.92
CA ILE A 150 19.15 -13.61 12.64
C ILE A 150 18.99 -15.00 13.23
N PRO A 151 17.84 -15.31 13.87
CA PRO A 151 17.59 -16.64 14.41
C PRO A 151 17.55 -17.68 13.27
N ALA A 152 18.04 -18.88 13.56
CA ALA A 152 17.95 -20.00 12.64
C ALA A 152 16.48 -20.28 12.27
N GLY A 153 16.22 -20.52 10.99
CA GLY A 153 14.86 -20.73 10.46
C GLY A 153 14.20 -19.49 9.86
N VAL A 154 14.92 -18.37 9.78
CA VAL A 154 14.47 -17.17 9.06
C VAL A 154 15.43 -16.87 7.90
N ASP A 155 14.90 -16.87 6.69
CA ASP A 155 15.62 -16.47 5.49
C ASP A 155 15.43 -14.97 5.25
N MET A 156 16.52 -14.25 4.96
CA MET A 156 16.51 -12.83 4.67
C MET A 156 17.04 -12.55 3.26
N GLU A 157 16.22 -11.94 2.43
CA GLU A 157 16.60 -11.42 1.12
C GLU A 157 16.63 -9.88 1.16
N VAL A 158 17.76 -9.28 0.82
CA VAL A 158 17.93 -7.82 0.72
C VAL A 158 18.00 -7.42 -0.75
N LYS A 159 17.13 -6.50 -1.18
CA LYS A 159 17.13 -5.90 -2.52
C LYS A 159 17.36 -4.39 -2.39
N LEU A 160 18.34 -3.91 -3.13
CA LEU A 160 18.70 -2.51 -3.30
C LEU A 160 17.91 -1.88 -4.44
#